data_b258b6dc1f861bb54378e55660553d61
#
_entry.id   b258b6dc1f861bb54378e55660553d61
#
_cell.length_a   1.000
_cell.length_b   1.000
_cell.length_c   1.000
_cell.angle_alpha   90.00
_cell.angle_beta   90.00
_cell.angle_gamma   90.00
#
_symmetry.space_group_name_H-M   'P 1'
#
loop_
_entity.id
_entity.type
_entity.pdbx_description
1 polymer ?
#
loop_
_entity_poly.entity_id
_entity_poly.type
_entity_poly.pdbx_seq_one_letter_code
_entity_poly.pdbx_strand_id
1 'polypeptide(L)'
;MKNKLPFLFVLALLLTGVVINSCKKAQQGTVESLFTSGSWQLASVQYKITVGDTTKLDTTLNTTCDSTQILTFNTDHTCTYTNFDCLPQPKAKGRWSLAQNQLFLYSDMVCKDTTAAGSSKPFANAQIINVGQYSLVLLTGDIQNFTTTTRRTTVRYGFVRQKAAVQ
;
A
#
# COMPACT_ATOMS: atom_id res chain seq x y z
N MET A 1 -26.56 13.35 53.08
CA MET A 1 -26.45 13.06 51.62
C MET A 1 -24.99 12.68 51.37
N LYS A 2 -24.68 11.40 51.12
CA LYS A 2 -23.30 10.93 50.88
C LYS A 2 -22.80 11.51 49.56
N ASN A 3 -21.62 12.19 49.56
CA ASN A 3 -20.98 12.77 48.40
C ASN A 3 -20.76 11.72 47.30
N LYS A 4 -21.61 11.71 46.25
CA LYS A 4 -21.48 10.84 45.07
C LYS A 4 -20.51 11.43 44.02
N LEU A 5 -19.89 12.56 44.33
CA LEU A 5 -18.97 13.31 43.44
C LEU A 5 -17.75 12.47 43.00
N PRO A 6 -17.02 11.74 43.89
CA PRO A 6 -15.88 10.95 43.48
C PRO A 6 -16.25 9.79 42.56
N PHE A 7 -17.44 9.19 42.73
CA PHE A 7 -17.91 8.10 41.89
C PHE A 7 -18.22 8.56 40.47
N LEU A 8 -18.78 9.75 40.29
CA LEU A 8 -19.02 10.35 38.98
C LEU A 8 -17.70 10.67 38.23
N PHE A 9 -16.65 11.09 38.97
CA PHE A 9 -15.34 11.35 38.37
C PHE A 9 -14.65 10.08 37.84
N VAL A 10 -14.70 8.98 38.59
CA VAL A 10 -14.15 7.68 38.19
C VAL A 10 -14.92 7.12 36.98
N LEU A 11 -16.24 7.26 36.96
CA LEU A 11 -17.08 6.80 35.85
C LEU A 11 -16.79 7.60 34.56
N ALA A 12 -16.57 8.92 34.66
CA ALA A 12 -16.21 9.78 33.52
C ALA A 12 -14.83 9.41 32.95
N LEU A 13 -13.83 9.12 33.81
CA LEU A 13 -12.50 8.68 33.39
C LEU A 13 -12.51 7.30 32.69
N LEU A 14 -13.35 6.36 33.15
CA LEU A 14 -13.53 5.06 32.50
C LEU A 14 -14.19 5.20 31.12
N LEU A 15 -15.20 6.05 30.98
CA LEU A 15 -15.86 6.30 29.70
C LEU A 15 -14.95 6.95 28.67
N THR A 16 -14.10 7.91 29.06
CA THR A 16 -13.13 8.55 28.14
C THR A 16 -12.09 7.56 27.63
N GLY A 17 -11.59 6.63 28.46
CA GLY A 17 -10.63 5.60 28.06
C GLY A 17 -11.15 4.63 27.00
N VAL A 18 -12.43 4.27 27.03
CA VAL A 18 -13.06 3.37 26.05
C VAL A 18 -13.24 4.03 24.69
N VAL A 19 -13.60 5.32 24.66
CA VAL A 19 -13.84 6.05 23.40
C VAL A 19 -12.55 6.24 22.60
N ILE A 20 -11.40 6.52 23.25
CA ILE A 20 -10.13 6.76 22.57
C ILE A 20 -9.58 5.49 21.90
N ASN A 21 -9.78 4.32 22.49
CA ASN A 21 -9.33 3.05 21.92
C ASN A 21 -10.24 2.55 20.78
N SER A 22 -11.52 2.88 20.79
CA SER A 22 -12.47 2.51 19.74
C SER A 22 -12.18 3.23 18.43
N CYS A 23 -11.78 4.52 18.46
CA CYS A 23 -11.47 5.29 17.25
C CYS A 23 -10.26 4.76 16.47
N LYS A 24 -9.20 4.32 17.17
CA LYS A 24 -7.99 3.77 16.51
C LYS A 24 -8.27 2.46 15.80
N LYS A 25 -9.08 1.59 16.39
CA LYS A 25 -9.43 0.27 15.83
C LYS A 25 -10.33 0.39 14.59
N ALA A 26 -11.24 1.36 14.57
CA ALA A 26 -12.13 1.60 13.43
C ALA A 26 -11.37 2.11 12.19
N GLN A 27 -10.37 3.00 12.37
CA GLN A 27 -9.54 3.48 11.25
C GLN A 27 -8.65 2.37 10.68
N GLN A 28 -8.11 1.51 11.52
CA GLN A 28 -7.25 0.40 11.11
C GLN A 28 -8.01 -0.61 10.25
N GLY A 29 -9.22 -0.97 10.64
CA GLY A 29 -10.10 -1.83 9.85
C GLY A 29 -10.51 -1.22 8.51
N THR A 30 -10.59 0.12 8.42
CA THR A 30 -11.00 0.80 7.18
C THR A 30 -9.92 0.73 6.09
N VAL A 31 -8.64 1.00 6.40
CA VAL A 31 -7.56 0.91 5.40
C VAL A 31 -7.38 -0.53 4.93
N GLU A 32 -7.30 -1.49 5.85
CA GLU A 32 -7.19 -2.90 5.52
C GLU A 32 -8.37 -3.40 4.69
N SER A 33 -9.60 -2.99 5.02
CA SER A 33 -10.79 -3.34 4.25
C SER A 33 -10.78 -2.75 2.84
N LEU A 34 -10.21 -1.56 2.65
CA LEU A 34 -10.02 -0.98 1.32
C LEU A 34 -9.03 -1.80 0.49
N PHE A 35 -7.93 -2.28 1.07
CA PHE A 35 -6.98 -3.15 0.36
C PHE A 35 -7.62 -4.46 -0.09
N THR A 36 -8.40 -5.11 0.79
CA THR A 36 -8.94 -6.46 0.59
C THR A 36 -10.30 -6.51 -0.11
N SER A 37 -10.94 -5.36 -0.35
CA SER A 37 -12.29 -5.31 -0.92
C SER A 37 -12.38 -5.57 -2.42
N GLY A 38 -11.31 -6.10 -3.06
CA GLY A 38 -11.29 -6.48 -4.47
C GLY A 38 -9.89 -6.49 -5.07
N SER A 39 -9.82 -6.69 -6.37
CA SER A 39 -8.56 -6.72 -7.11
C SER A 39 -8.21 -5.34 -7.66
N TRP A 40 -6.93 -5.07 -7.78
CA TRP A 40 -6.34 -3.82 -8.21
C TRP A 40 -5.65 -4.00 -9.55
N GLN A 41 -6.18 -3.39 -10.59
CA GLN A 41 -5.58 -3.40 -11.92
C GLN A 41 -4.57 -2.28 -12.04
N LEU A 42 -3.35 -2.58 -12.50
CA LEU A 42 -2.34 -1.57 -12.78
C LEU A 42 -2.82 -0.63 -13.90
N ALA A 43 -2.76 0.66 -13.64
CA ALA A 43 -3.15 1.72 -14.58
C ALA A 43 -1.97 2.59 -15.01
N SER A 44 -0.97 2.78 -14.13
CA SER A 44 0.20 3.60 -14.45
C SER A 44 1.41 3.19 -13.64
N VAL A 45 2.60 3.33 -14.22
CA VAL A 45 3.88 3.24 -13.53
C VAL A 45 4.69 4.47 -13.88
N GLN A 46 5.10 5.25 -12.88
CA GLN A 46 5.94 6.43 -13.03
C GLN A 46 7.29 6.17 -12.38
N TYR A 47 8.34 6.26 -13.16
CA TYR A 47 9.73 6.11 -12.72
C TYR A 47 10.36 7.50 -12.57
N LYS A 48 10.90 7.79 -11.37
CA LYS A 48 11.46 9.11 -11.08
C LYS A 48 12.84 9.00 -10.47
N ILE A 49 13.76 9.82 -10.97
CA ILE A 49 15.10 10.01 -10.39
C ILE A 49 15.21 11.46 -9.93
N THR A 50 15.62 11.65 -8.67
CA THR A 50 15.90 12.96 -8.09
C THR A 50 17.30 13.00 -7.49
N VAL A 51 17.89 14.22 -7.42
CA VAL A 51 19.08 14.51 -6.63
C VAL A 51 18.75 15.74 -5.78
N GLY A 52 18.64 15.55 -4.48
CA GLY A 52 18.02 16.54 -3.61
C GLY A 52 16.58 16.84 -4.08
N ASP A 53 16.27 18.12 -4.25
CA ASP A 53 14.95 18.58 -4.73
C ASP A 53 14.87 18.65 -6.28
N THR A 54 15.97 18.36 -6.98
CA THR A 54 16.03 18.46 -8.43
C THR A 54 15.60 17.15 -9.08
N THR A 55 14.55 17.17 -9.89
CA THR A 55 14.15 16.04 -10.74
C THR A 55 15.11 15.93 -11.92
N LYS A 56 15.76 14.78 -12.07
CA LYS A 56 16.68 14.44 -13.17
C LYS A 56 16.00 13.63 -14.26
N LEU A 57 15.04 12.79 -13.89
CA LEU A 57 14.23 12.00 -14.80
C LEU A 57 12.84 11.84 -14.20
N ASP A 58 11.82 11.98 -15.03
CA ASP A 58 10.43 11.66 -14.69
C ASP A 58 9.79 11.07 -15.94
N THR A 59 9.53 9.76 -15.90
CA THR A 59 9.06 9.02 -17.07
C THR A 59 7.90 8.11 -16.67
N THR A 60 6.84 8.15 -17.44
CA THR A 60 5.75 7.17 -17.34
C THR A 60 6.11 5.96 -18.19
N LEU A 61 6.17 4.79 -17.54
CA LEU A 61 6.43 3.54 -18.23
C LEU A 61 5.17 3.04 -18.91
N ASN A 62 5.35 2.38 -20.07
CA ASN A 62 4.23 1.74 -20.75
C ASN A 62 3.72 0.56 -19.91
N THR A 63 2.44 0.59 -19.57
CA THR A 63 1.75 -0.50 -18.84
C THR A 63 0.81 -1.30 -19.74
N THR A 64 0.82 -1.01 -21.05
CA THR A 64 0.01 -1.75 -22.04
C THR A 64 0.68 -3.08 -22.30
N CYS A 65 0.07 -4.14 -21.80
CA CYS A 65 0.52 -5.53 -21.95
C CYS A 65 -0.58 -6.33 -22.64
N ASP A 66 -0.21 -7.44 -23.27
CA ASP A 66 -1.17 -8.41 -23.83
C ASP A 66 -2.06 -9.00 -22.72
N SER A 67 -1.58 -9.01 -21.49
CA SER A 67 -2.29 -9.52 -20.32
C SER A 67 -2.36 -8.48 -19.21
N THR A 68 -3.53 -8.36 -18.60
CA THR A 68 -3.78 -7.40 -17.52
C THR A 68 -2.92 -7.71 -16.27
N GLN A 69 -2.28 -6.70 -15.72
CA GLN A 69 -1.55 -6.77 -14.46
C GLN A 69 -2.51 -6.56 -13.28
N ILE A 70 -2.65 -7.56 -12.41
CA ILE A 70 -3.60 -7.52 -11.30
C ILE A 70 -2.91 -7.85 -10.00
N LEU A 71 -3.01 -6.95 -9.03
CA LEU A 71 -2.59 -7.09 -7.65
C LEU A 71 -3.82 -7.35 -6.77
N THR A 72 -3.77 -8.39 -5.94
CA THR A 72 -4.87 -8.75 -5.02
C THR A 72 -4.31 -8.93 -3.61
N PHE A 73 -5.01 -8.37 -2.64
CA PHE A 73 -4.76 -8.55 -1.21
C PHE A 73 -5.93 -9.31 -0.59
N ASN A 74 -5.64 -10.35 0.17
CA ASN A 74 -6.64 -11.17 0.84
C ASN A 74 -6.69 -10.86 2.35
N THR A 75 -7.82 -11.15 2.98
CA THR A 75 -8.05 -10.94 4.42
C THR A 75 -7.20 -11.85 5.30
N ASP A 76 -6.65 -12.94 4.76
CA ASP A 76 -5.71 -13.84 5.43
C ASP A 76 -4.24 -13.34 5.36
N HIS A 77 -4.04 -12.07 4.96
CA HIS A 77 -2.73 -11.45 4.73
C HIS A 77 -1.90 -12.09 3.61
N THR A 78 -2.49 -12.87 2.73
CA THR A 78 -1.83 -13.28 1.49
C THR A 78 -2.05 -12.25 0.40
N CYS A 79 -1.10 -12.13 -0.53
CA CYS A 79 -1.23 -11.28 -1.72
C CYS A 79 -0.76 -12.02 -2.97
N THR A 80 -1.26 -11.58 -4.11
CA THR A 80 -0.89 -12.15 -5.40
C THR A 80 -0.76 -11.06 -6.46
N TYR A 81 0.16 -11.26 -7.42
CA TYR A 81 0.30 -10.39 -8.59
C TYR A 81 0.37 -11.23 -9.86
N THR A 82 -0.39 -10.85 -10.88
CA THR A 82 -0.37 -11.50 -12.20
C THR A 82 0.33 -10.64 -13.23
N ASN A 83 1.18 -11.24 -14.06
CA ASN A 83 1.86 -10.61 -15.21
C ASN A 83 2.67 -9.35 -14.86
N PHE A 84 3.32 -9.32 -13.67
CA PHE A 84 4.18 -8.21 -13.28
C PHE A 84 5.19 -7.91 -14.39
N ASP A 85 5.44 -6.62 -14.65
CA ASP A 85 6.36 -6.11 -15.68
C ASP A 85 6.05 -6.62 -17.10
N CYS A 86 4.77 -6.88 -17.38
CA CYS A 86 4.28 -7.46 -18.65
C CYS A 86 4.89 -8.83 -19.02
N LEU A 87 5.50 -9.52 -18.07
CA LEU A 87 6.12 -10.81 -18.34
C LEU A 87 5.11 -11.96 -18.16
N PRO A 88 5.04 -12.89 -19.12
CA PRO A 88 4.34 -14.16 -18.91
C PRO A 88 5.00 -14.91 -17.76
N GLN A 89 4.30 -15.06 -16.64
CA GLN A 89 4.81 -15.73 -15.46
C GLN A 89 3.68 -16.34 -14.64
N PRO A 90 3.95 -17.40 -13.85
CA PRO A 90 3.00 -17.85 -12.85
C PRO A 90 2.60 -16.70 -11.91
N LYS A 91 1.36 -16.74 -11.42
CA LYS A 91 0.90 -15.76 -10.44
C LYS A 91 1.86 -15.71 -9.25
N ALA A 92 2.53 -14.58 -9.07
CA ALA A 92 3.38 -14.33 -7.90
C ALA A 92 2.52 -14.36 -6.64
N LYS A 93 3.05 -14.94 -5.56
CA LYS A 93 2.36 -15.08 -4.27
C LYS A 93 3.28 -14.57 -3.16
N GLY A 94 2.68 -14.02 -2.12
CA GLY A 94 3.40 -13.57 -0.94
C GLY A 94 2.44 -13.27 0.20
N ARG A 95 3.00 -12.75 1.29
CA ARG A 95 2.26 -12.22 2.42
C ARG A 95 2.39 -10.69 2.43
N TRP A 96 1.42 -10.05 3.04
CA TRP A 96 1.43 -8.60 3.20
C TRP A 96 1.04 -8.18 4.62
N SER A 97 1.47 -7.00 5.00
CA SER A 97 1.07 -6.36 6.26
C SER A 97 1.14 -4.83 6.11
N LEU A 98 0.44 -4.13 6.98
CA LEU A 98 0.55 -2.67 7.09
C LEU A 98 1.44 -2.31 8.28
N ALA A 99 2.20 -1.23 8.15
CA ALA A 99 2.86 -0.61 9.29
C ALA A 99 1.83 -0.15 10.33
N GLN A 100 2.24 0.01 11.57
CA GLN A 100 1.36 0.47 12.65
C GLN A 100 0.70 1.83 12.37
N ASN A 101 1.40 2.73 11.66
CA ASN A 101 0.89 4.03 11.23
C ASN A 101 0.05 3.97 9.95
N GLN A 102 -0.08 2.79 9.31
CA GLN A 102 -0.79 2.53 8.07
C GLN A 102 -0.33 3.35 6.85
N LEU A 103 0.86 3.94 6.94
CA LEU A 103 1.46 4.70 5.83
C LEU A 103 2.34 3.82 4.93
N PHE A 104 2.66 2.61 5.37
CA PHE A 104 3.51 1.68 4.62
C PHE A 104 2.88 0.30 4.52
N LEU A 105 3.01 -0.27 3.33
CA LEU A 105 2.71 -1.65 2.99
C LEU A 105 4.03 -2.42 2.89
N TYR A 106 4.07 -3.59 3.50
CA TYR A 106 5.16 -4.55 3.39
C TYR A 106 4.65 -5.82 2.70
N SER A 107 5.42 -6.34 1.75
CA SER A 107 5.12 -7.63 1.11
C SER A 107 6.39 -8.40 0.78
N ASP A 108 6.41 -9.68 1.07
CA ASP A 108 7.51 -10.58 0.73
C ASP A 108 7.38 -11.21 -0.67
N MET A 109 6.34 -10.83 -1.42
CA MET A 109 6.05 -11.34 -2.75
C MET A 109 7.23 -11.11 -3.71
N VAL A 110 7.66 -12.19 -4.38
CA VAL A 110 8.70 -12.18 -5.41
C VAL A 110 8.05 -12.23 -6.78
N CYS A 111 8.35 -11.24 -7.62
CA CYS A 111 7.90 -11.17 -9.01
C CYS A 111 9.09 -11.33 -9.96
N LYS A 112 8.93 -12.03 -11.09
CA LYS A 112 9.87 -11.95 -12.19
C LYS A 112 9.79 -10.57 -12.82
N ASP A 113 10.91 -10.02 -13.22
CA ASP A 113 11.02 -8.71 -13.84
C ASP A 113 12.13 -8.66 -14.91
N THR A 114 12.27 -7.53 -15.57
CA THR A 114 13.28 -7.30 -16.62
C THR A 114 14.63 -6.83 -16.07
N THR A 115 14.83 -6.81 -14.76
CA THR A 115 16.12 -6.46 -14.16
C THR A 115 17.19 -7.52 -14.42
N ALA A 116 18.47 -7.17 -14.26
CA ALA A 116 19.57 -8.11 -14.41
C ALA A 116 19.49 -9.32 -13.43
N ALA A 117 18.81 -9.15 -12.29
CA ALA A 117 18.55 -10.24 -11.34
C ALA A 117 17.39 -11.15 -11.77
N GLY A 118 16.58 -10.73 -12.76
CA GLY A 118 15.45 -11.47 -13.29
C GLY A 118 14.25 -11.61 -12.34
N SER A 119 14.35 -11.04 -11.14
CA SER A 119 13.25 -11.00 -10.17
C SER A 119 13.53 -9.97 -9.08
N SER A 120 12.45 -9.43 -8.49
CA SER A 120 12.51 -8.49 -7.37
C SER A 120 11.35 -8.68 -6.40
N LYS A 121 11.39 -7.93 -5.29
CA LYS A 121 10.30 -7.76 -4.35
C LYS A 121 9.78 -6.33 -4.47
N PRO A 122 8.95 -6.01 -5.47
CA PRO A 122 8.60 -4.63 -5.81
C PRO A 122 7.87 -3.89 -4.66
N PHE A 123 7.21 -4.61 -3.77
CA PHE A 123 6.46 -4.05 -2.64
C PHE A 123 7.02 -4.48 -1.28
N ALA A 124 8.34 -4.80 -1.19
CA ALA A 124 8.97 -5.15 0.08
C ALA A 124 8.82 -4.03 1.13
N ASN A 125 8.83 -2.78 0.66
CA ASN A 125 8.55 -1.58 1.44
C ASN A 125 7.92 -0.54 0.50
N ALA A 126 6.62 -0.34 0.60
CA ALA A 126 5.90 0.59 -0.25
C ALA A 126 5.17 1.62 0.60
N GLN A 127 5.39 2.90 0.33
CA GLN A 127 4.62 3.98 0.95
C GLN A 127 3.24 4.06 0.28
N ILE A 128 2.20 4.12 1.08
CA ILE A 128 0.83 4.31 0.63
C ILE A 128 0.61 5.82 0.43
N ILE A 129 0.57 6.25 -0.82
CA ILE A 129 0.30 7.66 -1.17
C ILE A 129 -1.19 7.93 -1.16
N ASN A 130 -1.98 6.96 -1.61
CA ASN A 130 -3.43 7.01 -1.61
C ASN A 130 -4.00 5.60 -1.55
N VAL A 131 -5.07 5.41 -0.79
CA VAL A 131 -5.95 4.25 -0.87
C VAL A 131 -7.39 4.70 -0.68
N GLY A 132 -8.21 4.35 -1.64
CA GLY A 132 -9.63 4.70 -1.64
C GLY A 132 -10.47 3.57 -2.24
N GLN A 133 -11.75 3.82 -2.41
CA GLN A 133 -12.68 2.84 -2.94
C GLN A 133 -12.32 2.39 -4.37
N TYR A 134 -11.75 3.29 -5.19
CA TYR A 134 -11.50 3.05 -6.62
C TYR A 134 -10.05 3.17 -7.04
N SER A 135 -9.19 3.69 -6.19
CA SER A 135 -7.78 3.93 -6.50
C SER A 135 -6.85 3.53 -5.37
N LEU A 136 -5.68 3.00 -5.74
CA LEU A 136 -4.57 2.71 -4.86
C LEU A 136 -3.30 3.26 -5.50
N VAL A 137 -2.50 4.01 -4.76
CA VAL A 137 -1.21 4.53 -5.22
C VAL A 137 -0.13 4.14 -4.23
N LEU A 138 0.85 3.39 -4.71
CA LEU A 138 2.02 2.94 -3.95
C LEU A 138 3.29 3.58 -4.50
N LEU A 139 4.17 4.01 -3.61
CA LEU A 139 5.49 4.54 -3.94
C LEU A 139 6.56 3.60 -3.36
N THR A 140 7.52 3.18 -4.18
CA THR A 140 8.60 2.24 -3.81
C THR A 140 9.97 2.78 -4.20
N GLY A 141 11.03 2.05 -3.88
CA GLY A 141 12.41 2.44 -4.14
C GLY A 141 13.00 3.24 -2.97
N ASP A 142 13.77 4.28 -3.27
CA ASP A 142 14.49 5.08 -2.26
C ASP A 142 13.57 6.07 -1.54
N ILE A 143 12.57 5.56 -0.81
CA ILE A 143 11.53 6.37 -0.17
C ILE A 143 11.92 6.90 1.21
N GLN A 144 12.97 6.36 1.84
CA GLN A 144 13.34 6.69 3.22
C GLN A 144 14.63 7.51 3.34
N ASN A 145 15.50 7.49 2.33
CA ASN A 145 16.81 8.13 2.37
C ASN A 145 16.79 9.47 1.63
N PHE A 146 16.36 10.52 2.32
CA PHE A 146 16.42 11.86 1.76
C PHE A 146 17.69 12.58 2.21
N THR A 147 18.54 12.93 1.25
CA THR A 147 19.65 13.89 1.44
C THR A 147 19.64 14.88 0.26
N THR A 148 20.27 16.03 0.44
CA THR A 148 20.35 17.07 -0.60
C THR A 148 21.24 16.68 -1.79
N THR A 149 22.07 15.65 -1.66
CA THR A 149 23.08 15.25 -2.65
C THR A 149 22.90 13.83 -3.18
N THR A 150 22.17 12.97 -2.46
CA THR A 150 22.02 11.58 -2.86
C THR A 150 21.02 11.44 -4.02
N ARG A 151 21.41 10.66 -5.03
CA ARG A 151 20.51 10.23 -6.09
C ARG A 151 19.49 9.25 -5.51
N ARG A 152 18.22 9.52 -5.75
CA ARG A 152 17.09 8.68 -5.34
C ARG A 152 16.34 8.22 -6.55
N THR A 153 16.02 6.95 -6.56
CA THR A 153 15.18 6.32 -7.58
C THR A 153 13.89 5.86 -6.93
N THR A 154 12.77 6.35 -7.40
CA THR A 154 11.45 5.95 -6.91
C THR A 154 10.57 5.48 -8.05
N VAL A 155 9.69 4.52 -7.74
CA VAL A 155 8.67 4.02 -8.67
C VAL A 155 7.30 4.18 -8.02
N ARG A 156 6.41 4.87 -8.72
CA ARG A 156 5.03 5.10 -8.30
C ARG A 156 4.12 4.23 -9.14
N TYR A 157 3.42 3.31 -8.47
CA TYR A 157 2.42 2.44 -9.06
C TYR A 157 1.03 3.01 -8.80
N GLY A 158 0.27 3.28 -9.84
CA GLY A 158 -1.13 3.68 -9.77
C GLY A 158 -2.02 2.52 -10.20
N PHE A 159 -2.94 2.13 -9.33
CA PHE A 159 -3.91 1.07 -9.57
C PHE A 159 -5.33 1.61 -9.52
N VAL A 160 -6.20 0.99 -10.30
CA VAL A 160 -7.65 1.18 -10.24
C VAL A 160 -8.32 -0.11 -9.79
N ARG A 161 -9.40 0.01 -9.06
CA ARG A 161 -10.18 -1.17 -8.66
C ARG A 161 -10.82 -1.81 -9.87
N GLN A 162 -10.57 -3.10 -10.03
CA GLN A 162 -11.21 -3.87 -11.07
C GLN A 162 -12.71 -3.98 -10.76
N LYS A 163 -13.55 -3.60 -11.73
CA LYS A 163 -15.00 -3.84 -11.60
C LYS A 163 -15.24 -5.34 -11.54
N ALA A 164 -16.06 -5.78 -10.59
CA ALA A 164 -16.59 -7.15 -10.64
C ALA A 164 -17.25 -7.35 -12.00
N ALA A 165 -16.92 -8.45 -12.67
CA ALA A 165 -17.66 -8.83 -13.89
C ALA A 165 -19.13 -8.95 -13.50
N VAL A 166 -19.98 -8.15 -14.13
CA VAL A 166 -21.43 -8.31 -14.01
C VAL A 166 -21.74 -9.63 -14.71
N GLN A 167 -22.08 -10.65 -13.91
CA GLN A 167 -22.59 -11.93 -14.41
C GLN A 167 -24.00 -11.76 -14.91
#